data_892a6a5e8927dde7d3b19904bb75e17d
#
_entry.id   892a6a5e8927dde7d3b19904bb75e17d
#
_cell.length_a   1.000
_cell.length_b   1.000
_cell.length_c   1.000
_cell.angle_alpha   90.00
_cell.angle_beta   90.00
_cell.angle_gamma   90.00
#
_symmetry.space_group_name_H-M   'P 1'
#
loop_
_entity.id
_entity.type
_entity.pdbx_description
1 polymer ?
#
loop_
_entity_poly.entity_id
_entity_poly.type
_entity_poly.pdbx_seq_one_letter_code
_entity_poly.pdbx_strand_id
1 'polypeptide(L)'
;MFSGLNKFFKYILPKRLFYRALIIVAAPTIILQLIITIVFYDSIWIKANKNLTRSLVTQLKTIQEVYSNDKKNLDFFTDSYKNNFNFEVSVNKEIFPDSSGERKFSPMDRSLRRELKSIFGNKNYWFNTSKFKNAVIIKIRSNNEIMEFLVPKEMVSASSVRLFLLWTTLPSVLLIIIALIFLKNQTKPLVKLAKAAERFGKGDYVNDFRASGSLEIRKAAFEFDRMAKRINRHLNQRAEMLSGISHDLRTPLTRLKLQLAMIQQKELSKKMSKDIDEMEKMLRDYLQFAKTQSQENTSRINLIVLFNSIKKQINSDKLVIYSNNEINLMGRPIALKRSFENIIQNGLTYGNKVFINIQKGSNRAIITIEDDGPGIPEDQHKNVFKPFFRLDKSRSLNQSGVGLGLAIVEDIINSHGGSIQLSKSKLNGLQVKVSLPF
;
A
#
# COMPACT_ATOMS: atom_id res chain seq x y z
N MET A 1 14.63 7.39 25.69
CA MET A 1 15.43 6.80 24.61
C MET A 1 14.60 6.12 23.51
N PHE A 2 13.43 5.54 23.79
CA PHE A 2 12.57 4.85 22.81
C PHE A 2 11.75 5.76 21.85
N SER A 3 11.53 7.04 22.18
CA SER A 3 10.71 7.94 21.34
C SER A 3 11.41 8.38 20.02
N GLY A 4 12.74 8.47 20.03
CA GLY A 4 13.54 8.81 18.84
C GLY A 4 13.62 7.65 17.83
N LEU A 5 13.78 6.41 18.32
CA LEU A 5 13.78 5.20 17.49
C LEU A 5 12.41 5.01 16.78
N ASN A 6 11.32 5.24 17.49
CA ASN A 6 9.96 5.13 16.93
C ASN A 6 9.71 6.16 15.80
N LYS A 7 10.25 7.38 15.90
CA LYS A 7 10.15 8.38 14.83
C LYS A 7 10.99 7.98 13.61
N PHE A 8 12.21 7.47 13.82
CA PHE A 8 13.11 7.00 12.76
C PHE A 8 12.51 5.82 11.97
N PHE A 9 11.99 4.80 12.67
CA PHE A 9 11.32 3.67 12.03
C PHE A 9 10.03 4.06 11.29
N LYS A 10 9.32 5.09 11.78
CA LYS A 10 8.08 5.57 11.14
C LYS A 10 8.36 6.25 9.79
N TYR A 11 9.56 6.81 9.59
CA TYR A 11 9.96 7.50 8.35
C TYR A 11 10.52 6.53 7.28
N ILE A 12 11.22 5.48 7.70
CA ILE A 12 11.88 4.51 6.79
C ILE A 12 10.96 3.37 6.39
N LEU A 13 10.02 2.97 7.26
CA LEU A 13 9.16 1.84 6.98
C LEU A 13 8.02 2.20 5.99
N PRO A 14 7.79 1.37 4.96
CA PRO A 14 6.70 1.59 4.00
C PRO A 14 5.34 1.65 4.69
N LYS A 15 4.41 2.44 4.14
CA LYS A 15 3.07 2.62 4.73
C LYS A 15 2.22 1.35 4.74
N ARG A 16 2.47 0.40 3.84
CA ARG A 16 1.70 -0.85 3.73
C ARG A 16 2.18 -1.89 4.74
N LEU A 17 1.24 -2.50 5.46
CA LEU A 17 1.49 -3.49 6.51
C LEU A 17 2.37 -4.66 6.02
N PHE A 18 2.10 -5.18 4.82
CA PHE A 18 2.85 -6.28 4.22
C PHE A 18 4.36 -5.98 4.12
N TYR A 19 4.73 -4.81 3.59
CA TYR A 19 6.16 -4.45 3.44
C TYR A 19 6.85 -4.19 4.78
N ARG A 20 6.12 -3.67 5.79
CA ARG A 20 6.66 -3.54 7.15
C ARG A 20 6.99 -4.89 7.75
N ALA A 21 6.05 -5.82 7.71
CA ALA A 21 6.24 -7.16 8.23
C ALA A 21 7.35 -7.91 7.46
N LEU A 22 7.44 -7.72 6.14
CA LEU A 22 8.51 -8.27 5.33
C LEU A 22 9.90 -7.78 5.79
N ILE A 23 10.08 -6.48 5.99
CA ILE A 23 11.35 -5.91 6.43
C ILE A 23 11.72 -6.44 7.83
N ILE A 24 10.75 -6.55 8.75
CA ILE A 24 10.99 -7.06 10.11
C ILE A 24 11.51 -8.51 10.09
N VAL A 25 11.07 -9.34 9.13
CA VAL A 25 11.49 -10.74 9.03
C VAL A 25 12.73 -10.90 8.16
N ALA A 26 12.76 -10.24 6.98
CA ALA A 26 13.84 -10.43 6.01
C ALA A 26 15.14 -9.71 6.41
N ALA A 27 15.07 -8.52 6.99
CA ALA A 27 16.29 -7.77 7.32
C ALA A 27 17.17 -8.48 8.36
N PRO A 28 16.67 -8.98 9.52
CA PRO A 28 17.48 -9.74 10.46
C PRO A 28 18.08 -11.02 9.86
N THR A 29 17.31 -11.75 9.03
CA THR A 29 17.80 -12.96 8.37
C THR A 29 18.93 -12.67 7.39
N ILE A 30 18.81 -11.63 6.59
CA ILE A 30 19.85 -11.20 5.65
C ILE A 30 21.10 -10.73 6.40
N ILE A 31 20.94 -9.92 7.45
CA ILE A 31 22.06 -9.44 8.28
C ILE A 31 22.78 -10.61 8.94
N LEU A 32 22.03 -11.54 9.54
CA LEU A 32 22.59 -12.74 10.17
C LEU A 32 23.36 -13.59 9.13
N GLN A 33 22.79 -13.79 7.94
CA GLN A 33 23.45 -14.51 6.86
C GLN A 33 24.77 -13.84 6.42
N LEU A 34 24.78 -12.52 6.31
CA LEU A 34 25.99 -11.76 5.99
C LEU A 34 27.06 -11.92 7.07
N ILE A 35 26.69 -11.81 8.34
CA ILE A 35 27.61 -11.98 9.47
C ILE A 35 28.22 -13.40 9.46
N ILE A 36 27.39 -14.43 9.32
CA ILE A 36 27.84 -15.83 9.26
C ILE A 36 28.80 -16.01 8.09
N THR A 37 28.47 -15.48 6.91
CA THR A 37 29.32 -15.60 5.72
C THR A 37 30.66 -14.92 5.90
N ILE A 38 30.70 -13.70 6.47
CA ILE A 38 31.93 -12.95 6.72
C ILE A 38 32.80 -13.68 7.75
N VAL A 39 32.23 -14.10 8.87
CA VAL A 39 32.95 -14.80 9.94
C VAL A 39 33.52 -16.14 9.43
N PHE A 40 32.76 -16.90 8.68
CA PHE A 40 33.24 -18.14 8.09
C PHE A 40 34.39 -17.88 7.13
N TYR A 41 34.26 -16.90 6.23
CA TYR A 41 35.25 -16.61 5.23
C TYR A 41 36.59 -16.18 5.89
N ASP A 42 36.54 -15.27 6.84
CA ASP A 42 37.73 -14.74 7.50
C ASP A 42 38.33 -15.74 8.49
N SER A 43 37.55 -16.30 9.40
CA SER A 43 38.07 -17.12 10.50
C SER A 43 38.35 -18.55 10.14
N ILE A 44 37.60 -19.15 9.24
CA ILE A 44 37.73 -20.59 8.93
C ILE A 44 38.45 -20.79 7.60
N TRP A 45 37.93 -20.19 6.51
CA TRP A 45 38.49 -20.48 5.19
C TRP A 45 39.87 -19.90 4.96
N ILE A 46 40.11 -18.63 5.36
CA ILE A 46 41.45 -18.00 5.22
C ILE A 46 42.48 -18.73 6.09
N LYS A 47 42.12 -19.08 7.33
CA LYS A 47 43.05 -19.81 8.23
C LYS A 47 43.30 -21.23 7.74
N ALA A 48 42.28 -21.95 7.27
CA ALA A 48 42.45 -23.29 6.73
C ALA A 48 43.36 -23.29 5.49
N ASN A 49 43.14 -22.36 4.54
CA ASN A 49 43.98 -22.23 3.37
C ASN A 49 45.43 -21.83 3.73
N LYS A 50 45.62 -20.94 4.72
CA LYS A 50 46.95 -20.59 5.21
C LYS A 50 47.68 -21.80 5.79
N ASN A 51 46.98 -22.62 6.58
CA ASN A 51 47.61 -23.83 7.17
C ASN A 51 47.95 -24.88 6.10
N LEU A 52 47.04 -25.10 5.13
CA LEU A 52 47.30 -26.02 4.00
C LEU A 52 48.50 -25.54 3.17
N THR A 53 48.49 -24.27 2.76
CA THR A 53 49.60 -23.72 1.96
C THR A 53 50.93 -23.72 2.72
N ARG A 54 50.92 -23.44 4.02
CA ARG A 54 52.12 -23.50 4.86
C ARG A 54 52.66 -24.90 4.98
N SER A 55 51.80 -25.90 5.25
CA SER A 55 52.19 -27.33 5.30
C SER A 55 52.78 -27.77 3.98
N LEU A 56 52.13 -27.46 2.86
CA LEU A 56 52.64 -27.75 1.54
C LEU A 56 54.04 -27.15 1.28
N VAL A 57 54.19 -25.84 1.49
CA VAL A 57 55.43 -25.12 1.22
C VAL A 57 56.57 -25.63 2.10
N THR A 58 56.26 -26.05 3.35
CA THR A 58 57.26 -26.72 4.22
C THR A 58 57.70 -28.06 3.64
N GLN A 59 56.77 -28.87 3.13
CA GLN A 59 57.08 -30.13 2.45
C GLN A 59 57.98 -29.92 1.21
N LEU A 60 57.61 -28.91 0.36
CA LEU A 60 58.44 -28.53 -0.81
C LEU A 60 59.87 -28.16 -0.41
N LYS A 61 60.02 -27.41 0.71
CA LYS A 61 61.35 -27.06 1.23
C LYS A 61 62.12 -28.28 1.68
N THR A 62 61.52 -29.20 2.42
CA THR A 62 62.13 -30.45 2.86
C THR A 62 62.60 -31.26 1.66
N ILE A 63 61.80 -31.42 0.59
CA ILE A 63 62.20 -32.13 -0.61
C ILE A 63 63.37 -31.46 -1.32
N GLN A 64 63.38 -30.10 -1.40
CA GLN A 64 64.50 -29.35 -1.96
C GLN A 64 65.79 -29.54 -1.15
N GLU A 65 65.75 -29.53 0.20
CA GLU A 65 66.87 -29.75 1.08
C GLU A 65 67.44 -31.18 0.94
N VAL A 66 66.59 -32.23 0.88
CA VAL A 66 66.98 -33.60 0.65
C VAL A 66 67.67 -33.75 -0.71
N TYR A 67 67.08 -33.17 -1.77
CA TYR A 67 67.71 -33.17 -3.09
C TYR A 67 69.06 -32.47 -3.16
N SER A 68 69.21 -31.36 -2.45
CA SER A 68 70.48 -30.60 -2.41
C SER A 68 71.60 -31.35 -1.70
N ASN A 69 71.29 -32.19 -0.70
CA ASN A 69 72.25 -32.96 0.09
C ASN A 69 72.55 -34.31 -0.54
N ASP A 70 71.61 -35.04 -1.13
CA ASP A 70 71.84 -36.31 -1.77
C ASP A 70 70.88 -36.55 -2.96
N LYS A 71 71.38 -36.42 -4.18
CA LYS A 71 70.59 -36.55 -5.41
C LYS A 71 70.01 -37.96 -5.61
N LYS A 72 70.60 -39.01 -5.02
CA LYS A 72 70.13 -40.39 -5.15
C LYS A 72 68.82 -40.68 -4.40
N ASN A 73 68.51 -39.94 -3.38
CA ASN A 73 67.31 -40.12 -2.56
C ASN A 73 66.05 -39.48 -3.16
N LEU A 74 66.18 -38.68 -4.23
CA LEU A 74 65.04 -38.03 -4.86
C LEU A 74 64.03 -39.00 -5.39
N ASP A 75 64.46 -40.09 -6.08
CA ASP A 75 63.57 -41.11 -6.67
C ASP A 75 62.70 -41.77 -5.61
N PHE A 76 63.27 -42.12 -4.45
CA PHE A 76 62.55 -42.70 -3.33
C PHE A 76 61.47 -41.76 -2.79
N PHE A 77 61.80 -40.47 -2.61
CA PHE A 77 60.82 -39.47 -2.16
C PHE A 77 59.78 -39.21 -3.22
N THR A 78 60.13 -39.12 -4.50
CA THR A 78 59.18 -38.88 -5.61
C THR A 78 58.14 -40.00 -5.69
N ASP A 79 58.58 -41.26 -5.61
CA ASP A 79 57.71 -42.44 -5.64
C ASP A 79 56.80 -42.51 -4.40
N SER A 80 57.33 -42.17 -3.21
CA SER A 80 56.56 -42.19 -1.98
C SER A 80 55.50 -41.08 -1.97
N TYR A 81 55.79 -39.89 -2.46
CA TYR A 81 54.84 -38.79 -2.55
C TYR A 81 53.82 -38.98 -3.66
N LYS A 82 54.22 -39.58 -4.81
CA LYS A 82 53.32 -39.90 -5.89
C LYS A 82 52.28 -40.94 -5.47
N ASN A 83 52.73 -42.01 -4.78
CA ASN A 83 51.85 -43.09 -4.38
C ASN A 83 50.90 -42.72 -3.24
N ASN A 84 51.31 -41.91 -2.31
CA ASN A 84 50.51 -41.56 -1.12
C ASN A 84 49.72 -40.28 -1.26
N PHE A 85 50.15 -39.30 -2.07
CA PHE A 85 49.57 -37.97 -2.14
C PHE A 85 49.27 -37.47 -3.53
N ASN A 86 49.45 -38.26 -4.59
CA ASN A 86 49.33 -37.81 -5.99
C ASN A 86 50.18 -36.59 -6.34
N PHE A 87 51.36 -36.53 -5.76
CA PHE A 87 52.28 -35.42 -5.80
C PHE A 87 53.47 -35.76 -6.70
N GLU A 88 53.55 -35.13 -7.86
CA GLU A 88 54.60 -35.44 -8.83
C GLU A 88 55.74 -34.42 -8.73
N VAL A 89 56.98 -34.89 -8.68
CA VAL A 89 58.18 -34.07 -8.66
C VAL A 89 59.06 -34.42 -9.87
N SER A 90 59.47 -33.41 -10.61
CA SER A 90 60.43 -33.57 -11.71
C SER A 90 61.53 -32.51 -11.63
N VAL A 91 62.73 -32.85 -12.04
CA VAL A 91 63.87 -31.92 -12.04
C VAL A 91 64.31 -31.74 -13.49
N ASN A 92 64.26 -30.47 -13.94
CA ASN A 92 64.56 -30.11 -15.33
C ASN A 92 65.57 -28.98 -15.38
N LYS A 93 66.41 -28.98 -16.44
CA LYS A 93 67.34 -27.85 -16.71
C LYS A 93 66.71 -26.79 -17.64
N GLU A 94 65.41 -26.53 -17.47
CA GLU A 94 64.70 -25.55 -18.26
C GLU A 94 65.02 -24.11 -17.80
N ILE A 95 64.67 -23.12 -18.66
CA ILE A 95 64.75 -21.71 -18.27
C ILE A 95 63.62 -21.35 -17.30
N PHE A 96 63.92 -20.71 -16.20
CA PHE A 96 62.95 -20.29 -15.20
C PHE A 96 61.95 -19.29 -15.84
N PRO A 97 60.61 -19.46 -15.70
CA PRO A 97 59.66 -18.60 -16.33
C PRO A 97 59.76 -17.14 -15.83
N ASP A 98 59.83 -16.16 -16.73
CA ASP A 98 59.87 -14.74 -16.42
C ASP A 98 58.49 -14.10 -16.11
N SER A 99 57.42 -14.74 -16.55
CA SER A 99 56.05 -14.24 -16.34
C SER A 99 55.38 -14.92 -15.16
N SER A 100 54.70 -14.12 -14.32
CA SER A 100 53.91 -14.68 -13.22
C SER A 100 52.69 -15.41 -13.75
N GLY A 101 52.51 -16.71 -13.42
CA GLY A 101 51.30 -17.48 -13.71
C GLY A 101 50.14 -17.25 -12.74
N GLU A 102 50.23 -16.17 -11.93
CA GLU A 102 49.35 -15.87 -10.81
C GLU A 102 48.09 -15.11 -11.22
N ARG A 103 46.99 -15.43 -10.58
CA ARG A 103 45.74 -14.64 -10.67
C ARG A 103 45.70 -13.56 -9.59
N LYS A 104 45.66 -12.28 -10.00
CA LYS A 104 45.74 -11.11 -9.08
C LYS A 104 44.68 -11.12 -7.96
N PHE A 105 43.47 -11.59 -8.24
CA PHE A 105 42.31 -11.55 -7.30
C PHE A 105 41.97 -12.90 -6.66
N SER A 106 42.79 -13.94 -6.84
CA SER A 106 42.55 -15.24 -6.23
C SER A 106 43.07 -15.28 -4.78
N PRO A 107 42.23 -15.54 -3.77
CA PRO A 107 42.67 -15.68 -2.38
C PRO A 107 43.61 -16.86 -2.20
N MET A 108 43.41 -17.94 -2.96
CA MET A 108 44.31 -19.11 -2.97
C MET A 108 45.72 -18.72 -3.45
N ASP A 109 45.82 -18.02 -4.58
CA ASP A 109 47.08 -17.57 -5.14
C ASP A 109 47.79 -16.60 -4.21
N ARG A 110 47.02 -15.73 -3.51
CA ARG A 110 47.58 -14.80 -2.51
C ARG A 110 48.20 -15.54 -1.30
N SER A 111 47.51 -16.58 -0.82
CA SER A 111 48.00 -17.41 0.30
C SER A 111 49.28 -18.14 -0.09
N LEU A 112 49.27 -18.83 -1.25
CA LEU A 112 50.36 -19.60 -1.78
C LEU A 112 51.59 -18.69 -2.04
N ARG A 113 51.40 -17.53 -2.65
CA ARG A 113 52.46 -16.55 -2.87
C ARG A 113 53.14 -16.11 -1.56
N ARG A 114 52.32 -15.83 -0.54
CA ARG A 114 52.83 -15.37 0.76
C ARG A 114 53.76 -16.40 1.40
N GLU A 115 53.33 -17.66 1.42
CA GLU A 115 54.11 -18.73 2.04
C GLU A 115 55.33 -19.10 1.17
N LEU A 116 55.24 -19.17 -0.15
CA LEU A 116 56.40 -19.40 -1.05
C LEU A 116 57.42 -18.27 -0.94
N LYS A 117 56.97 -17.01 -0.90
CA LYS A 117 57.84 -15.86 -0.73
C LYS A 117 58.56 -15.88 0.60
N SER A 118 57.90 -16.29 1.69
CA SER A 118 58.49 -16.34 3.03
C SER A 118 59.63 -17.38 3.16
N ILE A 119 59.57 -18.49 2.41
CA ILE A 119 60.50 -19.60 2.49
C ILE A 119 61.58 -19.54 1.40
N PHE A 120 61.21 -19.25 0.15
CA PHE A 120 62.12 -19.30 -1.01
C PHE A 120 62.60 -17.91 -1.49
N GLY A 121 62.05 -16.81 -0.96
CA GLY A 121 62.37 -15.44 -1.40
C GLY A 121 61.60 -15.06 -2.70
N ASN A 122 61.83 -13.81 -3.17
CA ASN A 122 61.04 -13.26 -4.28
C ASN A 122 61.33 -13.81 -5.68
N LYS A 123 62.51 -14.41 -5.92
CA LYS A 123 62.97 -14.75 -7.29
C LYS A 123 63.18 -16.24 -7.51
N ASN A 124 62.91 -17.06 -6.51
CA ASN A 124 63.24 -18.50 -6.56
C ASN A 124 62.03 -19.40 -6.65
N TYR A 125 60.84 -18.85 -6.86
CA TYR A 125 59.62 -19.61 -7.04
C TYR A 125 58.81 -19.06 -8.19
N TRP A 126 58.01 -19.94 -8.80
CA TRP A 126 56.97 -19.62 -9.75
C TRP A 126 55.83 -20.64 -9.57
N PHE A 127 54.57 -20.22 -9.76
CA PHE A 127 53.45 -21.15 -9.70
C PHE A 127 52.34 -20.74 -10.66
N ASN A 128 51.51 -21.72 -11.05
CA ASN A 128 50.32 -21.53 -11.87
C ASN A 128 49.20 -22.42 -11.35
N THR A 129 48.07 -21.79 -10.99
CA THR A 129 46.88 -22.44 -10.44
C THR A 129 45.76 -22.63 -11.48
N SER A 130 45.98 -22.15 -12.72
CA SER A 130 44.96 -22.13 -13.79
C SER A 130 45.21 -23.20 -14.87
N LYS A 131 46.46 -23.64 -15.06
CA LYS A 131 46.84 -24.54 -16.18
C LYS A 131 46.12 -25.87 -16.08
N PHE A 132 45.97 -26.43 -14.91
CA PHE A 132 45.23 -27.68 -14.67
C PHE A 132 43.99 -27.47 -13.82
N LYS A 133 42.93 -28.26 -14.08
CA LYS A 133 41.66 -28.14 -13.34
C LYS A 133 41.84 -28.57 -11.87
N ASN A 134 42.54 -29.68 -11.63
CA ASN A 134 42.68 -30.30 -10.29
C ASN A 134 44.09 -30.24 -9.70
N ALA A 135 45.06 -29.65 -10.38
CA ALA A 135 46.40 -29.53 -9.90
C ALA A 135 46.97 -28.14 -10.03
N VAL A 136 48.01 -27.84 -9.25
CA VAL A 136 48.79 -26.60 -9.25
C VAL A 136 50.24 -26.95 -9.60
N ILE A 137 50.82 -26.22 -10.54
CA ILE A 137 52.24 -26.34 -10.86
C ILE A 137 52.99 -25.30 -9.98
N ILE A 138 54.05 -25.81 -9.32
CA ILE A 138 54.95 -24.95 -8.54
C ILE A 138 56.37 -25.26 -9.03
N LYS A 139 57.14 -24.26 -9.46
CA LYS A 139 58.51 -24.37 -9.87
C LYS A 139 59.39 -23.65 -8.83
N ILE A 140 60.42 -24.34 -8.35
CA ILE A 140 61.36 -23.80 -7.34
C ILE A 140 62.77 -23.91 -7.92
N ARG A 141 63.53 -22.85 -7.81
CA ARG A 141 64.94 -22.83 -8.22
C ARG A 141 65.79 -23.47 -7.15
N SER A 142 66.55 -24.52 -7.50
CA SER A 142 67.51 -25.21 -6.64
C SER A 142 68.85 -25.23 -7.33
N ASN A 143 69.83 -24.45 -6.85
CA ASN A 143 71.17 -24.28 -7.47
C ASN A 143 71.07 -23.87 -8.94
N ASN A 144 71.46 -24.74 -9.90
CA ASN A 144 71.35 -24.50 -11.34
C ASN A 144 70.24 -25.30 -12.01
N GLU A 145 69.35 -25.92 -11.26
CA GLU A 145 68.27 -26.77 -11.73
C GLU A 145 66.92 -26.23 -11.27
N ILE A 146 65.82 -26.63 -11.97
CA ILE A 146 64.48 -26.26 -11.59
C ILE A 146 63.73 -27.51 -11.17
N MET A 147 63.23 -27.49 -9.94
CA MET A 147 62.32 -28.52 -9.46
C MET A 147 60.88 -28.11 -9.78
N GLU A 148 60.17 -28.93 -10.55
CA GLU A 148 58.76 -28.75 -10.87
C GLU A 148 57.92 -29.70 -10.05
N PHE A 149 56.95 -29.16 -9.36
CA PHE A 149 56.02 -29.87 -8.49
C PHE A 149 54.62 -29.78 -9.06
N LEU A 150 53.95 -30.92 -9.32
CA LEU A 150 52.55 -30.97 -9.67
C LEU A 150 51.75 -31.46 -8.46
N VAL A 151 51.04 -30.53 -7.83
CA VAL A 151 50.40 -30.74 -6.54
C VAL A 151 48.86 -30.70 -6.69
N PRO A 152 48.09 -31.62 -6.07
CA PRO A 152 46.63 -31.54 -6.06
C PRO A 152 46.15 -30.22 -5.49
N LYS A 153 45.14 -29.61 -6.11
CA LYS A 153 44.53 -28.33 -5.65
C LYS A 153 44.00 -28.41 -4.22
N GLU A 154 43.61 -29.60 -3.78
CA GLU A 154 43.12 -29.86 -2.41
C GLU A 154 44.17 -29.60 -1.33
N MET A 155 45.47 -29.74 -1.66
CA MET A 155 46.55 -29.40 -0.76
C MET A 155 46.82 -27.88 -0.63
N VAL A 156 46.27 -27.09 -1.58
CA VAL A 156 46.47 -25.63 -1.60
C VAL A 156 45.20 -24.90 -1.13
N SER A 157 44.02 -25.49 -1.37
CA SER A 157 42.76 -24.83 -1.04
C SER A 157 41.70 -25.80 -0.58
N ALA A 158 41.05 -25.49 0.53
CA ALA A 158 39.90 -26.25 1.01
C ALA A 158 38.70 -26.08 0.05
N SER A 159 38.15 -27.20 -0.47
CA SER A 159 37.04 -27.21 -1.43
C SER A 159 35.67 -26.94 -0.80
N SER A 160 35.59 -26.90 0.53
CA SER A 160 34.35 -26.85 1.32
C SER A 160 33.57 -25.51 1.25
N VAL A 161 34.13 -24.45 0.65
CA VAL A 161 33.47 -23.12 0.61
C VAL A 161 32.13 -23.17 -0.16
N ARG A 162 32.07 -23.84 -1.28
CA ARG A 162 30.86 -23.96 -2.09
C ARG A 162 29.74 -24.69 -1.34
N LEU A 163 30.08 -25.78 -0.69
CA LEU A 163 29.13 -26.55 0.13
C LEU A 163 28.63 -25.70 1.31
N PHE A 164 29.52 -25.01 2.01
CA PHE A 164 29.14 -24.13 3.13
C PHE A 164 28.17 -23.02 2.69
N LEU A 165 28.50 -22.30 1.62
CA LEU A 165 27.62 -21.25 1.09
C LEU A 165 26.25 -21.81 0.72
N LEU A 166 26.20 -22.98 0.08
CA LEU A 166 24.95 -23.65 -0.29
C LEU A 166 24.15 -24.06 0.95
N TRP A 167 24.78 -24.65 1.95
CA TRP A 167 24.18 -25.09 3.19
C TRP A 167 23.62 -23.94 4.03
N THR A 168 24.24 -22.76 3.98
CA THR A 168 23.78 -21.58 4.75
C THR A 168 22.77 -20.73 3.99
N THR A 169 22.92 -20.58 2.66
CA THR A 169 22.02 -19.75 1.86
C THR A 169 20.70 -20.43 1.53
N LEU A 170 20.69 -21.74 1.24
CA LEU A 170 19.48 -22.46 0.87
C LEU A 170 18.41 -22.42 1.97
N PRO A 171 18.71 -22.74 3.26
CA PRO A 171 17.71 -22.63 4.33
C PRO A 171 17.24 -21.19 4.56
N SER A 172 18.14 -20.20 4.44
CA SER A 172 17.76 -18.78 4.61
C SER A 172 16.77 -18.31 3.53
N VAL A 173 17.00 -18.68 2.28
CA VAL A 173 16.09 -18.39 1.16
C VAL A 173 14.75 -19.10 1.37
N LEU A 174 14.77 -20.37 1.77
CA LEU A 174 13.55 -21.14 2.06
C LEU A 174 12.72 -20.47 3.17
N LEU A 175 13.35 -20.07 4.26
CA LEU A 175 12.69 -19.36 5.36
C LEU A 175 12.06 -18.04 4.91
N ILE A 176 12.75 -17.26 4.07
CA ILE A 176 12.21 -16.02 3.52
C ILE A 176 10.98 -16.31 2.63
N ILE A 177 11.02 -17.34 1.79
CA ILE A 177 9.88 -17.74 0.95
C ILE A 177 8.68 -18.14 1.81
N ILE A 178 8.88 -18.97 2.84
CA ILE A 178 7.83 -19.39 3.77
C ILE A 178 7.23 -18.16 4.48
N ALA A 179 8.08 -17.25 4.96
CA ALA A 179 7.65 -16.03 5.62
C ALA A 179 6.82 -15.13 4.68
N LEU A 180 7.22 -14.99 3.41
CA LEU A 180 6.48 -14.23 2.40
C LEU A 180 5.08 -14.80 2.15
N ILE A 181 4.97 -16.13 2.00
CA ILE A 181 3.68 -16.81 1.81
C ILE A 181 2.79 -16.60 3.03
N PHE A 182 3.34 -16.81 4.24
CA PHE A 182 2.62 -16.64 5.48
C PHE A 182 2.13 -15.20 5.66
N LEU A 183 2.99 -14.20 5.50
CA LEU A 183 2.63 -12.78 5.61
C LEU A 183 1.57 -12.36 4.59
N LYS A 184 1.66 -12.84 3.35
CA LYS A 184 0.65 -12.58 2.31
C LYS A 184 -0.71 -13.16 2.73
N ASN A 185 -0.73 -14.38 3.26
CA ASN A 185 -1.95 -15.05 3.70
C ASN A 185 -2.59 -14.36 4.92
N GLN A 186 -1.80 -13.82 5.84
CA GLN A 186 -2.28 -13.08 7.01
C GLN A 186 -2.75 -11.66 6.67
N THR A 187 -2.05 -10.96 5.76
CA THR A 187 -2.33 -9.56 5.45
C THR A 187 -3.55 -9.39 4.54
N LYS A 188 -3.76 -10.31 3.60
CA LYS A 188 -4.85 -10.23 2.61
C LYS A 188 -6.25 -10.17 3.24
N PRO A 189 -6.61 -11.00 4.23
CA PRO A 189 -7.90 -10.92 4.93
C PRO A 189 -8.10 -9.62 5.69
N LEU A 190 -7.05 -9.11 6.35
CA LEU A 190 -7.10 -7.85 7.10
C LEU A 190 -7.39 -6.65 6.17
N VAL A 191 -6.74 -6.60 5.01
CA VAL A 191 -6.99 -5.57 4.00
C VAL A 191 -8.42 -5.68 3.45
N LYS A 192 -8.94 -6.89 3.27
CA LYS A 192 -10.34 -7.10 2.86
C LYS A 192 -11.32 -6.57 3.90
N LEU A 193 -11.08 -6.85 5.19
CA LEU A 193 -11.90 -6.35 6.30
C LEU A 193 -11.89 -4.81 6.34
N ALA A 194 -10.71 -4.19 6.23
CA ALA A 194 -10.57 -2.73 6.21
C ALA A 194 -11.34 -2.09 5.04
N LYS A 195 -11.26 -2.69 3.83
CA LYS A 195 -12.03 -2.22 2.67
C LYS A 195 -13.54 -2.41 2.84
N ALA A 196 -13.97 -3.51 3.46
CA ALA A 196 -15.38 -3.74 3.76
C ALA A 196 -15.92 -2.69 4.74
N ALA A 197 -15.14 -2.37 5.79
CA ALA A 197 -15.46 -1.32 6.75
C ALA A 197 -15.51 0.08 6.09
N GLU A 198 -14.56 0.39 5.21
CA GLU A 198 -14.57 1.64 4.45
C GLU A 198 -15.81 1.76 3.54
N ARG A 199 -16.15 0.70 2.80
CA ARG A 199 -17.34 0.67 1.95
C ARG A 199 -18.61 0.83 2.76
N PHE A 200 -18.74 0.10 3.88
CA PHE A 200 -19.88 0.22 4.79
C PHE A 200 -20.01 1.65 5.35
N GLY A 201 -18.89 2.29 5.74
CA GLY A 201 -18.88 3.69 6.18
C GLY A 201 -19.28 4.70 5.09
N LYS A 202 -19.12 4.35 3.81
CA LYS A 202 -19.62 5.11 2.65
C LYS A 202 -21.08 4.80 2.27
N GLY A 203 -21.76 3.97 3.07
CA GLY A 203 -23.15 3.59 2.84
C GLY A 203 -23.37 2.48 1.79
N ASP A 204 -22.27 1.81 1.35
CA ASP A 204 -22.39 0.66 0.47
C ASP A 204 -22.78 -0.59 1.27
N TYR A 205 -23.80 -1.31 0.79
CA TYR A 205 -24.17 -2.58 1.38
C TYR A 205 -23.19 -3.69 0.95
N VAL A 206 -22.50 -4.28 1.93
CA VAL A 206 -21.52 -5.35 1.66
C VAL A 206 -22.19 -6.72 1.90
N ASN A 207 -22.86 -7.26 0.89
CA ASN A 207 -23.62 -8.52 0.98
C ASN A 207 -22.76 -9.79 1.10
N ASP A 208 -21.49 -9.77 0.59
CA ASP A 208 -20.66 -10.96 0.42
C ASP A 208 -19.32 -10.87 1.15
N PHE A 209 -19.32 -10.39 2.37
CA PHE A 209 -18.09 -10.40 3.15
C PHE A 209 -17.85 -11.78 3.78
N ARG A 210 -17.05 -12.63 3.10
CA ARG A 210 -16.64 -13.93 3.65
C ARG A 210 -15.42 -13.75 4.54
N ALA A 211 -15.57 -14.05 5.82
CA ALA A 211 -14.51 -14.07 6.80
C ALA A 211 -13.44 -15.13 6.42
N SER A 212 -12.17 -14.72 6.31
CA SER A 212 -11.04 -15.59 5.99
C SER A 212 -9.82 -15.19 6.82
N GLY A 213 -8.82 -16.05 6.92
CA GLY A 213 -7.59 -15.81 7.68
C GLY A 213 -7.52 -16.54 9.02
N SER A 214 -6.71 -16.04 9.96
CA SER A 214 -6.59 -16.59 11.33
C SER A 214 -7.91 -16.51 12.10
N LEU A 215 -7.98 -17.25 13.21
CA LEU A 215 -9.17 -17.29 14.06
C LEU A 215 -9.61 -15.88 14.50
N GLU A 216 -8.65 -15.06 14.92
CA GLU A 216 -8.88 -13.70 15.41
C GLU A 216 -9.44 -12.80 14.30
N ILE A 217 -8.86 -12.89 13.09
CA ILE A 217 -9.33 -12.10 11.92
C ILE A 217 -10.73 -12.57 11.52
N ARG A 218 -10.99 -13.87 11.51
CA ARG A 218 -12.32 -14.42 11.22
C ARG A 218 -13.35 -13.96 12.24
N LYS A 219 -13.00 -13.96 13.54
CA LYS A 219 -13.89 -13.47 14.60
C LYS A 219 -14.17 -11.98 14.44
N ALA A 220 -13.15 -11.15 14.19
CA ALA A 220 -13.32 -9.72 13.94
C ALA A 220 -14.21 -9.46 12.71
N ALA A 221 -14.01 -10.23 11.65
CA ALA A 221 -14.79 -10.14 10.43
C ALA A 221 -16.26 -10.55 10.63
N PHE A 222 -16.51 -11.57 11.42
CA PHE A 222 -17.87 -12.03 11.79
C PHE A 222 -18.61 -10.97 12.62
N GLU A 223 -17.93 -10.41 13.64
CA GLU A 223 -18.55 -9.37 14.47
C GLU A 223 -18.78 -8.07 13.69
N PHE A 224 -17.90 -7.74 12.75
CA PHE A 224 -18.14 -6.63 11.81
C PHE A 224 -19.39 -6.87 10.94
N ASP A 225 -19.53 -8.05 10.34
CA ASP A 225 -20.70 -8.41 9.54
C ASP A 225 -21.99 -8.35 10.36
N ARG A 226 -21.96 -8.89 11.58
CA ARG A 226 -23.08 -8.85 12.52
C ARG A 226 -23.47 -7.42 12.89
N MET A 227 -22.49 -6.55 13.16
CA MET A 227 -22.71 -5.15 13.44
C MET A 227 -23.32 -4.42 12.23
N ALA A 228 -22.75 -4.62 11.04
CA ALA A 228 -23.25 -4.01 9.80
C ALA A 228 -24.72 -4.43 9.50
N LYS A 229 -25.03 -5.71 9.65
CA LYS A 229 -26.41 -6.22 9.49
C LYS A 229 -27.38 -5.63 10.53
N ARG A 230 -26.93 -5.48 11.77
CA ARG A 230 -27.74 -4.86 12.83
C ARG A 230 -28.04 -3.39 12.56
N ILE A 231 -27.03 -2.61 12.14
CA ILE A 231 -27.20 -1.20 11.78
C ILE A 231 -28.18 -1.08 10.61
N ASN A 232 -28.01 -1.86 9.54
CA ASN A 232 -28.92 -1.84 8.40
C ASN A 232 -30.35 -2.20 8.79
N ARG A 233 -30.54 -3.20 9.66
CA ARG A 233 -31.87 -3.55 10.17
C ARG A 233 -32.51 -2.37 10.89
N HIS A 234 -31.76 -1.68 11.77
CA HIS A 234 -32.28 -0.51 12.47
C HIS A 234 -32.64 0.64 11.52
N LEU A 235 -31.82 0.88 10.49
CA LEU A 235 -32.14 1.91 9.48
C LEU A 235 -33.43 1.56 8.70
N ASN A 236 -33.59 0.31 8.29
CA ASN A 236 -34.79 -0.16 7.59
C ASN A 236 -36.04 -0.08 8.48
N GLN A 237 -35.95 -0.56 9.73
CA GLN A 237 -37.06 -0.46 10.69
C GLN A 237 -37.48 0.99 10.92
N ARG A 238 -36.51 1.92 11.02
CA ARG A 238 -36.79 3.35 11.16
C ARG A 238 -37.51 3.89 9.92
N ALA A 239 -37.06 3.51 8.72
CA ALA A 239 -37.71 3.93 7.47
C ALA A 239 -39.11 3.38 7.32
N GLU A 240 -39.34 2.11 7.70
CA GLU A 240 -40.66 1.47 7.70
C GLU A 240 -41.62 2.14 8.70
N MET A 241 -41.15 2.37 9.96
CA MET A 241 -41.95 3.05 10.99
C MET A 241 -42.37 4.47 10.53
N LEU A 242 -41.42 5.24 9.97
CA LEU A 242 -41.72 6.57 9.45
C LEU A 242 -42.72 6.51 8.26
N SER A 243 -42.62 5.49 7.40
CA SER A 243 -43.58 5.28 6.30
C SER A 243 -44.98 5.00 6.81
N GLY A 244 -45.10 4.17 7.88
CA GLY A 244 -46.38 3.89 8.54
C GLY A 244 -47.01 5.14 9.17
N ILE A 245 -46.21 5.88 9.97
CA ILE A 245 -46.67 7.14 10.59
C ILE A 245 -47.19 8.14 9.54
N SER A 246 -46.49 8.23 8.40
CA SER A 246 -46.97 9.15 7.34
C SER A 246 -48.28 8.74 6.71
N HIS A 247 -48.46 7.46 6.50
CA HIS A 247 -49.76 6.94 6.01
C HIS A 247 -50.85 7.31 7.00
N ASP A 248 -50.63 7.09 8.28
CA ASP A 248 -51.61 7.33 9.34
C ASP A 248 -51.88 8.83 9.57
N LEU A 249 -50.89 9.70 9.34
CA LEU A 249 -51.06 11.15 9.39
C LEU A 249 -51.78 11.71 8.15
N ARG A 250 -51.66 11.09 6.98
CA ARG A 250 -52.31 11.54 5.75
C ARG A 250 -53.81 11.48 5.86
N THR A 251 -54.34 10.44 6.49
CA THR A 251 -55.81 10.23 6.65
C THR A 251 -56.48 11.35 7.43
N PRO A 252 -56.00 11.78 8.64
CA PRO A 252 -56.62 12.92 9.33
C PRO A 252 -56.44 14.24 8.59
N LEU A 253 -55.25 14.46 7.92
CA LEU A 253 -55.06 15.66 7.10
C LEU A 253 -56.05 15.77 5.94
N THR A 254 -56.31 14.66 5.25
CA THR A 254 -57.36 14.60 4.19
C THR A 254 -58.73 14.90 4.76
N ARG A 255 -59.06 14.34 5.95
CA ARG A 255 -60.31 14.63 6.63
C ARG A 255 -60.46 16.11 7.00
N LEU A 256 -59.39 16.73 7.52
CA LEU A 256 -59.38 18.16 7.82
C LEU A 256 -59.60 18.99 6.54
N LYS A 257 -58.98 18.64 5.42
CA LYS A 257 -59.23 19.31 4.13
C LYS A 257 -60.70 19.24 3.70
N LEU A 258 -61.32 18.07 3.84
CA LEU A 258 -62.75 17.90 3.51
C LEU A 258 -63.65 18.74 4.42
N GLN A 259 -63.35 18.78 5.73
CA GLN A 259 -64.11 19.63 6.68
C GLN A 259 -63.94 21.11 6.37
N LEU A 260 -62.71 21.58 6.00
CA LEU A 260 -62.48 22.96 5.58
C LEU A 260 -63.22 23.37 4.31
N ALA A 261 -63.40 22.42 3.38
CA ALA A 261 -64.19 22.67 2.17
C ALA A 261 -65.69 22.91 2.43
N MET A 262 -66.17 22.51 3.61
CA MET A 262 -67.56 22.69 4.02
C MET A 262 -67.78 23.99 4.81
N ILE A 263 -66.73 24.75 5.16
CA ILE A 263 -66.79 25.98 5.90
C ILE A 263 -67.19 27.15 4.97
N GLN A 264 -68.20 27.92 5.35
CA GLN A 264 -68.69 29.05 4.56
C GLN A 264 -67.76 30.26 4.46
N GLN A 265 -66.82 30.43 5.45
CA GLN A 265 -65.81 31.48 5.44
C GLN A 265 -64.66 31.17 4.48
N LYS A 266 -64.80 31.52 3.23
CA LYS A 266 -63.86 31.18 2.13
C LYS A 266 -62.43 31.62 2.39
N GLU A 267 -62.20 32.80 2.97
CA GLU A 267 -60.84 33.31 3.26
C GLU A 267 -60.12 32.51 4.36
N LEU A 268 -60.80 32.16 5.42
CA LEU A 268 -60.29 31.37 6.53
C LEU A 268 -60.01 29.95 6.07
N SER A 269 -60.95 29.33 5.35
CA SER A 269 -60.83 28.00 4.76
C SER A 269 -59.63 27.90 3.83
N LYS A 270 -59.39 28.93 2.99
CA LYS A 270 -58.24 28.97 2.07
C LYS A 270 -56.88 29.04 2.80
N LYS A 271 -56.81 29.86 3.88
CA LYS A 271 -55.57 29.91 4.70
C LYS A 271 -55.27 28.60 5.40
N MET A 272 -56.27 28.00 6.06
CA MET A 272 -56.10 26.70 6.74
C MET A 272 -55.83 25.54 5.75
N SER A 273 -56.40 25.56 4.56
CA SER A 273 -56.07 24.57 3.52
C SER A 273 -54.63 24.66 3.07
N LYS A 274 -54.06 25.89 2.96
CA LYS A 274 -52.67 26.10 2.64
C LYS A 274 -51.73 25.56 3.74
N ASP A 275 -52.12 25.74 5.00
CA ASP A 275 -51.32 25.21 6.14
C ASP A 275 -51.30 23.65 6.12
N ILE A 276 -52.44 23.03 5.81
CA ILE A 276 -52.54 21.56 5.67
C ILE A 276 -51.69 21.06 4.47
N ASP A 277 -51.70 21.77 3.34
CA ASP A 277 -50.87 21.44 2.17
C ASP A 277 -49.37 21.52 2.51
N GLU A 278 -48.98 22.51 3.32
CA GLU A 278 -47.60 22.60 3.83
C GLU A 278 -47.24 21.45 4.79
N MET A 279 -48.14 21.05 5.69
CA MET A 279 -47.94 19.88 6.56
C MET A 279 -47.79 18.59 5.76
N GLU A 280 -48.63 18.36 4.73
CA GLU A 280 -48.45 17.20 3.84
C GLU A 280 -47.12 17.21 3.09
N LYS A 281 -46.70 18.39 2.63
CA LYS A 281 -45.39 18.54 1.99
C LYS A 281 -44.24 18.24 2.95
N MET A 282 -44.28 18.78 4.17
CA MET A 282 -43.30 18.49 5.21
C MET A 282 -43.18 16.99 5.48
N LEU A 283 -44.32 16.32 5.61
CA LEU A 283 -44.39 14.89 5.86
C LEU A 283 -43.79 14.07 4.70
N ARG A 284 -44.10 14.41 3.45
CA ARG A 284 -43.54 13.78 2.25
C ARG A 284 -42.00 13.96 2.18
N ASP A 285 -41.52 15.18 2.39
CA ASP A 285 -40.11 15.50 2.31
C ASP A 285 -39.29 14.76 3.40
N TYR A 286 -39.85 14.68 4.64
CA TYR A 286 -39.24 13.94 5.74
C TYR A 286 -39.16 12.43 5.48
N LEU A 287 -40.24 11.84 4.96
CA LEU A 287 -40.26 10.43 4.59
C LEU A 287 -39.31 10.09 3.46
N GLN A 288 -39.24 10.94 2.46
CA GLN A 288 -38.34 10.77 1.36
C GLN A 288 -36.86 10.88 1.84
N PHE A 289 -36.59 11.73 2.83
CA PHE A 289 -35.29 11.78 3.51
C PHE A 289 -34.95 10.44 4.19
N ALA A 290 -35.86 9.90 4.98
CA ALA A 290 -35.66 8.66 5.70
C ALA A 290 -35.50 7.41 4.79
N LYS A 291 -36.15 7.38 3.64
CA LYS A 291 -36.11 6.26 2.66
C LYS A 291 -34.84 6.27 1.81
N THR A 292 -34.24 7.41 1.51
CA THR A 292 -33.13 7.53 0.54
C THR A 292 -31.82 6.92 1.07
N GLN A 293 -31.70 6.67 2.37
CA GLN A 293 -30.49 6.10 2.98
C GLN A 293 -30.29 4.58 2.76
N SER A 294 -31.31 3.81 2.33
CA SER A 294 -31.27 2.36 2.54
C SER A 294 -31.22 1.44 1.30
N GLN A 295 -31.38 1.90 0.06
CA GLN A 295 -31.60 0.97 -1.06
C GLN A 295 -30.96 1.28 -2.42
N GLU A 296 -30.10 2.29 -2.54
CA GLU A 296 -29.53 2.63 -3.85
C GLU A 296 -28.11 2.07 -4.03
N ASN A 297 -27.88 1.32 -5.12
CA ASN A 297 -26.56 0.80 -5.45
C ASN A 297 -25.63 1.89 -5.99
N THR A 298 -24.36 1.84 -5.59
CA THR A 298 -23.32 2.70 -6.13
C THR A 298 -23.03 2.33 -7.59
N SER A 299 -23.04 3.32 -8.47
CA SER A 299 -22.71 3.17 -9.89
C SER A 299 -21.80 4.30 -10.39
N ARG A 300 -21.30 4.16 -11.61
CA ARG A 300 -20.49 5.20 -12.25
C ARG A 300 -21.37 6.32 -12.78
N ILE A 301 -21.14 7.55 -12.34
CA ILE A 301 -21.92 8.73 -12.67
C ILE A 301 -21.06 9.72 -13.44
N ASN A 302 -21.54 10.19 -14.58
CA ASN A 302 -20.98 11.35 -15.29
C ASN A 302 -21.68 12.62 -14.75
N LEU A 303 -20.91 13.50 -14.10
CA LEU A 303 -21.46 14.72 -13.47
C LEU A 303 -22.11 15.66 -14.49
N ILE A 304 -21.54 15.78 -15.70
CA ILE A 304 -22.11 16.67 -16.73
C ILE A 304 -23.49 16.16 -17.16
N VAL A 305 -23.61 14.86 -17.37
CA VAL A 305 -24.90 14.24 -17.72
C VAL A 305 -25.92 14.44 -16.61
N LEU A 306 -25.48 14.28 -15.34
CA LEU A 306 -26.32 14.49 -14.17
C LEU A 306 -26.85 15.93 -14.12
N PHE A 307 -25.97 16.94 -14.20
CA PHE A 307 -26.39 18.35 -14.14
C PHE A 307 -27.21 18.78 -15.35
N ASN A 308 -26.95 18.25 -16.54
CA ASN A 308 -27.77 18.49 -17.72
C ASN A 308 -29.18 17.88 -17.54
N SER A 309 -29.30 16.73 -16.91
CA SER A 309 -30.62 16.13 -16.58
C SER A 309 -31.41 17.00 -15.61
N ILE A 310 -30.73 17.60 -14.60
CA ILE A 310 -31.33 18.54 -13.64
C ILE A 310 -31.77 19.82 -14.37
N LYS A 311 -30.91 20.39 -15.23
CA LYS A 311 -31.23 21.58 -16.01
C LYS A 311 -32.48 21.36 -16.88
N LYS A 312 -32.56 20.22 -17.56
CA LYS A 312 -33.74 19.85 -18.40
C LYS A 312 -35.02 19.73 -17.58
N GLN A 313 -34.95 19.17 -16.37
CA GLN A 313 -36.08 18.98 -15.48
C GLN A 313 -36.60 20.31 -14.90
N ILE A 314 -35.69 21.23 -14.53
CA ILE A 314 -36.05 22.55 -13.99
C ILE A 314 -36.57 23.47 -15.11
N ASN A 315 -36.22 23.19 -16.35
CA ASN A 315 -36.64 23.94 -17.55
C ASN A 315 -36.44 25.46 -17.39
N SER A 316 -35.25 25.89 -16.90
CA SER A 316 -34.95 27.27 -16.57
C SER A 316 -33.67 27.73 -17.25
N ASP A 317 -33.75 28.84 -17.97
CA ASP A 317 -32.60 29.54 -18.55
C ASP A 317 -31.72 30.24 -17.49
N LYS A 318 -32.19 30.25 -16.24
CA LYS A 318 -31.51 30.85 -15.07
C LYS A 318 -30.34 29.97 -14.56
N LEU A 319 -30.21 28.73 -15.07
CA LEU A 319 -29.16 27.77 -14.68
C LEU A 319 -28.05 27.71 -15.74
N VAL A 320 -26.86 28.14 -15.35
CA VAL A 320 -25.67 28.13 -16.22
C VAL A 320 -24.66 27.10 -15.71
N ILE A 321 -24.20 26.19 -16.57
CA ILE A 321 -23.26 25.12 -16.23
C ILE A 321 -21.96 25.35 -16.99
N TYR A 322 -20.85 25.43 -16.24
CA TYR A 322 -19.48 25.49 -16.77
C TYR A 322 -18.75 24.20 -16.39
N SER A 323 -18.18 23.52 -17.37
CA SER A 323 -17.33 22.36 -17.15
C SER A 323 -16.30 22.25 -18.25
N ASN A 324 -15.03 22.10 -17.89
CA ASN A 324 -13.94 21.99 -18.84
C ASN A 324 -13.63 20.53 -19.24
N ASN A 325 -14.13 19.54 -18.46
CA ASN A 325 -13.82 18.12 -18.69
C ASN A 325 -14.98 17.22 -18.22
N GLU A 326 -15.09 16.06 -18.85
CA GLU A 326 -15.95 14.99 -18.34
C GLU A 326 -15.38 14.43 -17.04
N ILE A 327 -16.20 14.47 -15.99
CA ILE A 327 -15.83 13.95 -14.66
C ILE A 327 -16.77 12.82 -14.30
N ASN A 328 -16.17 11.63 -14.10
CA ASN A 328 -16.88 10.45 -13.65
C ASN A 328 -16.48 10.13 -12.22
N LEU A 329 -17.44 9.79 -11.36
CA LEU A 329 -17.24 9.33 -10.00
C LEU A 329 -18.13 8.13 -9.68
N MET A 330 -17.78 7.42 -8.61
CA MET A 330 -18.63 6.35 -8.07
C MET A 330 -19.57 6.92 -7.02
N GLY A 331 -20.87 6.68 -7.18
CA GLY A 331 -21.86 7.21 -6.25
C GLY A 331 -23.26 6.66 -6.50
N ARG A 332 -24.22 7.07 -5.69
CA ARG A 332 -25.64 6.76 -5.81
C ARG A 332 -26.33 7.83 -6.66
N PRO A 333 -26.77 7.52 -7.91
CA PRO A 333 -27.24 8.51 -8.87
C PRO A 333 -28.43 9.34 -8.38
N ILE A 334 -29.45 8.67 -7.80
CA ILE A 334 -30.68 9.33 -7.33
C ILE A 334 -30.38 10.22 -6.13
N ALA A 335 -29.56 9.75 -5.18
CA ALA A 335 -29.17 10.52 -4.01
C ALA A 335 -28.37 11.78 -4.41
N LEU A 336 -27.35 11.66 -5.27
CA LEU A 336 -26.55 12.80 -5.72
C LEU A 336 -27.38 13.78 -6.55
N LYS A 337 -28.25 13.27 -7.45
CA LYS A 337 -29.17 14.12 -8.21
C LYS A 337 -30.02 14.98 -7.27
N ARG A 338 -30.63 14.36 -6.27
CA ARG A 338 -31.46 15.03 -5.27
C ARG A 338 -30.69 16.07 -4.45
N SER A 339 -29.44 15.71 -4.05
CA SER A 339 -28.58 16.64 -3.33
C SER A 339 -28.34 17.91 -4.15
N PHE A 340 -27.98 17.79 -5.43
CA PHE A 340 -27.75 18.96 -6.27
C PHE A 340 -29.04 19.69 -6.64
N GLU A 341 -30.16 18.98 -6.84
CA GLU A 341 -31.47 19.61 -7.02
C GLU A 341 -31.85 20.50 -5.83
N ASN A 342 -31.61 20.04 -4.59
CA ASN A 342 -31.88 20.85 -3.38
C ASN A 342 -31.03 22.12 -3.33
N ILE A 343 -29.74 22.04 -3.68
CA ILE A 343 -28.88 23.26 -3.70
C ILE A 343 -29.34 24.22 -4.79
N ILE A 344 -29.59 23.71 -6.00
CA ILE A 344 -30.01 24.54 -7.14
C ILE A 344 -31.39 25.16 -6.88
N GLN A 345 -32.32 24.39 -6.34
CA GLN A 345 -33.67 24.90 -6.00
C GLN A 345 -33.63 25.99 -4.95
N ASN A 346 -32.77 25.85 -3.93
CA ASN A 346 -32.53 26.91 -2.95
C ASN A 346 -31.98 28.16 -3.64
N GLY A 347 -30.96 28.04 -4.48
CA GLY A 347 -30.38 29.15 -5.22
C GLY A 347 -31.41 29.88 -6.09
N LEU A 348 -32.29 29.14 -6.79
CA LEU A 348 -33.38 29.71 -7.62
C LEU A 348 -34.53 30.28 -6.80
N THR A 349 -34.71 29.83 -5.55
CA THR A 349 -35.76 30.35 -4.66
C THR A 349 -35.36 31.69 -4.03
N TYR A 350 -34.12 31.86 -3.69
CA TYR A 350 -33.61 33.06 -3.02
C TYR A 350 -32.86 34.02 -3.96
N GLY A 351 -32.44 33.54 -5.14
CA GLY A 351 -31.74 34.31 -6.18
C GLY A 351 -32.47 34.24 -7.52
N ASN A 352 -31.91 34.94 -8.52
CA ASN A 352 -32.42 34.96 -9.88
C ASN A 352 -31.65 34.03 -10.82
N LYS A 353 -30.37 33.80 -10.55
CA LYS A 353 -29.49 32.97 -11.39
C LYS A 353 -28.63 32.04 -10.52
N VAL A 354 -28.36 30.84 -11.05
CA VAL A 354 -27.46 29.86 -10.43
C VAL A 354 -26.38 29.47 -11.42
N PHE A 355 -25.14 29.53 -10.97
CA PHE A 355 -23.95 29.17 -11.74
C PHE A 355 -23.33 27.90 -11.13
N ILE A 356 -23.04 26.92 -11.98
CA ILE A 356 -22.41 25.67 -11.59
C ILE A 356 -21.07 25.55 -12.29
N ASN A 357 -20.01 25.37 -11.53
CA ASN A 357 -18.67 25.15 -12.04
C ASN A 357 -18.15 23.79 -11.56
N ILE A 358 -17.77 22.92 -12.50
CA ILE A 358 -17.32 21.54 -12.21
C ILE A 358 -15.85 21.45 -12.61
N GLN A 359 -14.97 21.16 -11.64
CA GLN A 359 -13.54 21.08 -11.80
C GLN A 359 -12.98 19.74 -11.33
N LYS A 360 -11.97 19.23 -12.03
CA LYS A 360 -11.23 18.03 -11.63
C LYS A 360 -10.05 18.44 -10.75
N GLY A 361 -10.08 18.06 -9.45
CA GLY A 361 -8.91 18.13 -8.57
C GLY A 361 -8.04 16.88 -8.68
N SER A 362 -6.97 16.82 -7.86
CA SER A 362 -5.98 15.72 -7.92
C SER A 362 -6.60 14.33 -7.64
N ASN A 363 -7.54 14.24 -6.69
CA ASN A 363 -8.20 12.97 -6.30
C ASN A 363 -9.68 13.17 -5.96
N ARG A 364 -10.26 14.30 -6.35
CA ARG A 364 -11.64 14.68 -6.04
C ARG A 364 -12.25 15.54 -7.15
N ALA A 365 -13.55 15.39 -7.38
CA ALA A 365 -14.34 16.35 -8.14
C ALA A 365 -14.72 17.51 -7.24
N ILE A 366 -14.51 18.74 -7.70
CA ILE A 366 -14.91 19.98 -7.00
C ILE A 366 -16.06 20.59 -7.78
N ILE A 367 -17.22 20.69 -7.15
CA ILE A 367 -18.42 21.27 -7.70
C ILE A 367 -18.73 22.55 -6.90
N THR A 368 -18.72 23.68 -7.58
CA THR A 368 -19.05 24.99 -6.98
C THR A 368 -20.37 25.46 -7.56
N ILE A 369 -21.35 25.72 -6.70
CA ILE A 369 -22.69 26.21 -7.05
C ILE A 369 -22.85 27.57 -6.40
N GLU A 370 -23.07 28.60 -7.21
CA GLU A 370 -23.15 29.99 -6.78
C GLU A 370 -24.50 30.60 -7.19
N ASP A 371 -25.11 31.36 -6.31
CA ASP A 371 -26.31 32.14 -6.59
C ASP A 371 -26.07 33.64 -6.40
N ASP A 372 -26.99 34.45 -6.87
CA ASP A 372 -27.06 35.90 -6.73
C ASP A 372 -28.07 36.36 -5.65
N GLY A 373 -28.40 35.47 -4.71
CA GLY A 373 -29.34 35.75 -3.61
C GLY A 373 -28.72 36.58 -2.47
N PRO A 374 -29.40 36.67 -1.31
CA PRO A 374 -28.90 37.44 -0.14
C PRO A 374 -27.73 36.76 0.59
N GLY A 375 -27.39 35.50 0.27
CA GLY A 375 -26.39 34.71 0.99
C GLY A 375 -26.87 34.25 2.37
N ILE A 376 -25.93 33.65 3.13
CA ILE A 376 -26.13 33.18 4.51
C ILE A 376 -25.03 33.81 5.39
N PRO A 377 -25.38 34.40 6.54
CA PRO A 377 -24.39 34.92 7.50
C PRO A 377 -23.43 33.82 7.98
N GLU A 378 -22.15 34.15 8.15
CA GLU A 378 -21.10 33.14 8.46
C GLU A 378 -21.36 32.43 9.81
N ASP A 379 -21.90 33.10 10.79
CA ASP A 379 -22.29 32.56 12.10
C ASP A 379 -23.38 31.49 11.98
N GLN A 380 -24.16 31.51 10.90
CA GLN A 380 -25.26 30.55 10.64
C GLN A 380 -24.84 29.38 9.74
N HIS A 381 -23.65 29.39 9.13
CA HIS A 381 -23.19 28.33 8.18
C HIS A 381 -23.28 26.92 8.76
N LYS A 382 -23.05 26.73 10.07
CA LYS A 382 -23.21 25.46 10.74
C LYS A 382 -24.67 25.11 11.07
N ASN A 383 -25.49 26.14 11.35
CA ASN A 383 -26.88 25.93 11.77
C ASN A 383 -27.79 25.56 10.62
N VAL A 384 -27.52 26.05 9.40
CA VAL A 384 -28.36 25.79 8.21
C VAL A 384 -28.36 24.34 7.76
N PHE A 385 -27.41 23.53 8.23
CA PHE A 385 -27.40 22.08 8.02
C PHE A 385 -28.23 21.31 9.06
N LYS A 386 -28.68 21.95 10.14
CA LYS A 386 -29.56 21.29 11.10
C LYS A 386 -30.95 21.10 10.50
N PRO A 387 -31.56 19.89 10.64
CA PRO A 387 -32.93 19.65 10.20
C PRO A 387 -33.91 20.69 10.78
N PHE A 388 -34.85 21.15 9.96
CA PHE A 388 -35.89 22.14 10.30
C PHE A 388 -35.38 23.54 10.64
N PHE A 389 -34.09 23.82 10.47
CA PHE A 389 -33.54 25.14 10.68
C PHE A 389 -33.86 26.10 9.52
N ARG A 390 -34.28 27.34 9.85
CA ARG A 390 -34.58 28.43 8.90
C ARG A 390 -34.04 29.73 9.44
N LEU A 391 -33.40 30.55 8.58
CA LEU A 391 -32.82 31.85 8.94
C LEU A 391 -33.88 32.87 9.33
N ASP A 392 -34.98 32.97 8.57
CA ASP A 392 -36.06 33.89 8.78
C ASP A 392 -37.39 33.20 9.10
N LYS A 393 -37.89 33.34 10.31
CA LYS A 393 -39.22 32.90 10.72
C LYS A 393 -40.36 33.82 10.20
N SER A 394 -40.06 35.09 9.90
CA SER A 394 -41.07 36.12 9.58
C SER A 394 -41.40 36.23 8.06
N ARG A 395 -40.43 35.94 7.18
CA ARG A 395 -40.67 35.90 5.70
C ARG A 395 -41.32 34.62 5.20
N SER A 396 -41.64 33.70 6.07
CA SER A 396 -42.02 32.33 5.78
C SER A 396 -43.47 32.13 5.32
N LEU A 397 -44.31 33.16 5.37
CA LEU A 397 -45.72 33.03 4.96
C LEU A 397 -45.94 32.87 3.43
N ASN A 398 -44.90 33.15 2.61
CA ASN A 398 -45.01 33.07 1.15
C ASN A 398 -43.96 32.22 0.46
N GLN A 399 -42.92 31.70 1.19
CA GLN A 399 -41.86 30.85 0.60
C GLN A 399 -41.83 29.46 1.22
N SER A 400 -42.23 28.46 0.42
CA SER A 400 -42.43 27.06 0.78
C SER A 400 -41.08 26.33 0.92
N GLY A 401 -40.58 26.15 2.16
CA GLY A 401 -39.42 25.27 2.41
C GLY A 401 -39.41 24.75 3.85
N VAL A 402 -39.29 23.42 4.04
CA VAL A 402 -39.38 22.72 5.34
C VAL A 402 -38.10 22.87 6.19
N GLY A 403 -37.01 23.40 5.61
CA GLY A 403 -35.71 23.47 6.29
C GLY A 403 -34.97 22.13 6.33
N LEU A 404 -35.29 21.20 5.44
CA LEU A 404 -34.63 19.88 5.33
C LEU A 404 -33.62 19.81 4.18
N GLY A 405 -33.67 20.73 3.20
CA GLY A 405 -32.91 20.63 1.95
C GLY A 405 -31.39 20.55 2.17
N LEU A 406 -30.81 21.48 2.93
CA LEU A 406 -29.35 21.49 3.20
C LEU A 406 -28.91 20.36 4.14
N ALA A 407 -29.75 19.95 5.09
CA ALA A 407 -29.48 18.79 5.94
C ALA A 407 -29.40 17.50 5.11
N ILE A 408 -30.29 17.31 4.12
CA ILE A 408 -30.27 16.22 3.17
C ILE A 408 -28.99 16.25 2.32
N VAL A 409 -28.60 17.44 1.86
CA VAL A 409 -27.34 17.62 1.07
C VAL A 409 -26.13 17.20 1.87
N GLU A 410 -25.98 17.68 3.09
CA GLU A 410 -24.83 17.37 3.95
C GLU A 410 -24.75 15.85 4.20
N ASP A 411 -25.85 15.21 4.55
CA ASP A 411 -25.90 13.76 4.81
C ASP A 411 -25.53 12.95 3.56
N ILE A 412 -26.07 13.28 2.38
CA ILE A 412 -25.74 12.61 1.13
C ILE A 412 -24.29 12.79 0.76
N ILE A 413 -23.76 14.01 0.82
CA ILE A 413 -22.36 14.30 0.48
C ILE A 413 -21.39 13.59 1.43
N ASN A 414 -21.66 13.63 2.73
CA ASN A 414 -20.85 12.94 3.75
C ASN A 414 -20.88 11.42 3.55
N SER A 415 -22.04 10.84 3.25
CA SER A 415 -22.19 9.40 2.97
C SER A 415 -21.45 8.94 1.70
N HIS A 416 -21.09 9.85 0.80
CA HIS A 416 -20.23 9.59 -0.36
C HIS A 416 -18.74 9.85 -0.08
N GLY A 417 -18.33 10.11 1.20
CA GLY A 417 -16.97 10.47 1.57
C GLY A 417 -16.56 11.86 1.07
N GLY A 418 -17.54 12.69 0.74
CA GLY A 418 -17.37 14.06 0.32
C GLY A 418 -17.32 15.06 1.49
N SER A 419 -17.28 16.34 1.15
CA SER A 419 -17.43 17.45 2.09
C SER A 419 -18.16 18.59 1.41
N ILE A 420 -18.91 19.38 2.20
CA ILE A 420 -19.62 20.57 1.78
C ILE A 420 -19.13 21.78 2.58
N GLN A 421 -18.96 22.91 1.91
CA GLN A 421 -18.56 24.17 2.51
C GLN A 421 -19.41 25.31 1.93
N LEU A 422 -19.80 26.22 2.80
CA LEU A 422 -20.51 27.46 2.44
C LEU A 422 -19.55 28.64 2.50
N SER A 423 -19.69 29.57 1.57
CA SER A 423 -18.96 30.84 1.55
C SER A 423 -19.78 31.91 0.80
N LYS A 424 -19.34 33.14 0.86
CA LYS A 424 -19.96 34.21 0.10
C LYS A 424 -19.60 34.05 -1.39
N SER A 425 -20.61 34.14 -2.25
CA SER A 425 -20.44 34.12 -3.72
C SER A 425 -19.81 35.43 -4.22
N LYS A 426 -19.09 35.35 -5.33
CA LYS A 426 -18.63 36.53 -6.08
C LYS A 426 -19.80 37.40 -6.63
N LEU A 427 -20.99 36.82 -6.68
CA LEU A 427 -22.22 37.45 -7.13
C LEU A 427 -23.02 38.05 -5.98
N ASN A 428 -22.42 38.22 -4.79
CA ASN A 428 -22.99 38.66 -3.53
C ASN A 428 -23.99 37.68 -2.86
N GLY A 429 -24.27 36.51 -3.43
CA GLY A 429 -25.12 35.47 -2.89
C GLY A 429 -24.37 34.40 -2.09
N LEU A 430 -24.88 33.18 -2.14
CA LEU A 430 -24.28 32.00 -1.50
C LEU A 430 -23.39 31.21 -2.49
N GLN A 431 -22.23 30.82 -2.04
CA GLN A 431 -21.41 29.82 -2.71
C GLN A 431 -21.43 28.52 -1.92
N VAL A 432 -21.84 27.44 -2.56
CA VAL A 432 -21.81 26.08 -2.02
C VAL A 432 -20.71 25.29 -2.75
N LYS A 433 -19.67 24.92 -2.05
CA LYS A 433 -18.57 24.12 -2.57
C LYS A 433 -18.67 22.68 -2.10
N VAL A 434 -18.89 21.75 -3.03
CA VAL A 434 -18.97 20.32 -2.78
C VAL A 434 -17.71 19.65 -3.31
N SER A 435 -17.11 18.77 -2.50
CA SER A 435 -15.93 17.96 -2.88
C SER A 435 -16.26 16.49 -2.74
N LEU A 436 -16.23 15.73 -3.86
CA LEU A 436 -16.52 14.30 -3.90
C LEU A 436 -15.29 13.50 -4.34
N PRO A 437 -14.96 12.34 -3.75
CA PRO A 437 -13.89 11.47 -4.22
C PRO A 437 -14.26 10.81 -5.54
N PHE A 438 -13.24 10.44 -6.34
CA PHE A 438 -13.42 9.67 -7.58
C PHE A 438 -13.70 8.20 -7.32
#